data_e81cfe538eaa1dad8b3f7d942ffc7ac8
#
_entry.id   e81cfe538eaa1dad8b3f7d942ffc7ac8
#
_cell.length_a   1.000
_cell.length_b   1.000
_cell.length_c   1.000
_cell.angle_alpha   90.00
_cell.angle_beta   90.00
_cell.angle_gamma   90.00
#
_symmetry.space_group_name_H-M   'P 1'
#
loop_
_entity.id
_entity.type
_entity.pdbx_description
1 polymer ?
#
loop_
_entity_poly.entity_id
_entity_poly.type
_entity_poly.pdbx_seq_one_letter_code
_entity_poly.pdbx_strand_id
1 'polypeptide(L)'
;MKYVTLDKLIDDLEFEIIYEAEGIENVKLSASEVNRPGLPITGYLEGYAYDRIQIIGKIEWSYCNSLDPNVRYTRFENMLSYPIPAMIFSRNLEVFPEVIELAKKYNRTILRTDITTSKLVNKLINYLDFVLAPSMLVHGVLVEVYGLGILIIGESGVGKSETALEL
;
A
#
# COMPACT_ATOMS: atom_id res chain seq x y z
N MET A 1 -7.17 6.71 15.09
CA MET A 1 -7.23 5.78 13.96
C MET A 1 -5.81 5.33 13.67
N LYS A 2 -5.56 4.02 13.53
CA LYS A 2 -4.22 3.50 13.23
C LYS A 2 -3.87 3.81 11.77
N TYR A 3 -2.62 4.13 11.48
CA TYR A 3 -2.14 4.44 10.13
C TYR A 3 -0.70 3.92 9.97
N VAL A 4 -0.28 3.76 8.74
CA VAL A 4 1.12 3.58 8.35
C VAL A 4 1.48 4.72 7.39
N THR A 5 2.73 5.19 7.45
CA THR A 5 3.22 6.23 6.53
C THR A 5 3.69 5.61 5.22
N LEU A 6 3.66 6.39 4.14
CA LEU A 6 3.99 5.89 2.81
C LEU A 6 5.47 5.51 2.68
N ASP A 7 6.38 6.27 3.30
CA ASP A 7 7.82 5.95 3.39
C ASP A 7 8.04 4.57 4.00
N LYS A 8 7.38 4.30 5.15
CA LYS A 8 7.47 2.98 5.81
C LYS A 8 6.92 1.86 4.93
N LEU A 9 5.82 2.06 4.24
CA LEU A 9 5.28 1.07 3.31
C LEU A 9 6.26 0.78 2.16
N ILE A 10 6.92 1.80 1.63
CA ILE A 10 7.92 1.66 0.55
C ILE A 10 9.10 0.83 1.03
N ASP A 11 9.63 1.13 2.21
CA ASP A 11 10.76 0.41 2.81
C ASP A 11 10.41 -1.05 3.13
N ASP A 12 9.27 -1.29 3.79
CA ASP A 12 8.84 -2.64 4.20
C ASP A 12 8.51 -3.55 2.99
N LEU A 13 8.07 -2.99 1.87
CA LEU A 13 7.71 -3.72 0.66
C LEU A 13 8.76 -3.66 -0.47
N GLU A 14 9.85 -2.91 -0.26
CA GLU A 14 11.01 -2.78 -1.15
C GLU A 14 10.61 -2.31 -2.57
N PHE A 15 9.79 -1.23 -2.64
CA PHE A 15 9.41 -0.65 -3.93
C PHE A 15 10.53 0.21 -4.51
N GLU A 16 10.72 0.12 -5.84
CA GLU A 16 11.59 1.03 -6.56
C GLU A 16 10.93 2.42 -6.63
N ILE A 17 11.64 3.45 -6.20
CA ILE A 17 11.18 4.83 -6.26
C ILE A 17 11.59 5.42 -7.61
N ILE A 18 10.62 5.77 -8.44
CA ILE A 18 10.84 6.48 -9.72
C ILE A 18 10.83 8.00 -9.50
N TYR A 19 9.90 8.47 -8.68
CA TYR A 19 9.86 9.84 -8.20
C TYR A 19 9.30 9.87 -6.78
N GLU A 20 10.01 10.52 -5.88
CA GLU A 20 9.61 10.73 -4.49
C GLU A 20 9.06 12.13 -4.30
N ALA A 21 7.83 12.22 -3.80
CA ALA A 21 7.22 13.48 -3.43
C ALA A 21 7.83 14.03 -2.14
N GLU A 22 7.88 15.36 -2.01
CA GLU A 22 8.26 16.00 -0.76
C GLU A 22 7.23 15.71 0.34
N GLY A 23 7.70 15.39 1.55
CA GLY A 23 6.84 15.13 2.71
C GLY A 23 6.19 13.74 2.69
N ILE A 24 6.80 12.78 2.02
CA ILE A 24 6.32 11.39 1.91
C ILE A 24 6.05 10.75 3.30
N GLU A 25 6.85 11.12 4.31
CA GLU A 25 6.72 10.66 5.70
C GLU A 25 5.42 11.16 6.38
N ASN A 26 4.77 12.16 5.80
CA ASN A 26 3.50 12.71 6.30
C ASN A 26 2.27 12.11 5.59
N VAL A 27 2.47 11.33 4.52
CA VAL A 27 1.39 10.66 3.79
C VAL A 27 0.93 9.44 4.59
N LYS A 28 -0.28 9.51 5.15
CA LYS A 28 -0.85 8.50 6.04
C LYS A 28 -1.85 7.61 5.29
N LEU A 29 -1.63 6.31 5.38
CA LEU A 29 -2.53 5.29 4.87
C LEU A 29 -3.29 4.69 6.05
N SER A 30 -4.61 4.79 6.04
CA SER A 30 -5.50 4.33 7.12
C SER A 30 -6.54 3.30 6.67
N ALA A 31 -6.51 2.92 5.38
CA ALA A 31 -7.35 1.88 4.82
C ALA A 31 -6.49 0.86 4.05
N SER A 32 -6.91 -0.39 4.04
CA SER A 32 -6.21 -1.47 3.33
C SER A 32 -6.56 -1.56 1.85
N GLU A 33 -7.52 -0.78 1.42
CA GLU A 33 -8.00 -0.81 0.05
C GLU A 33 -7.04 -0.11 -0.91
N VAL A 34 -6.88 -0.70 -2.09
CA VAL A 34 -6.12 -0.14 -3.21
C VAL A 34 -7.04 0.08 -4.40
N ASN A 35 -6.64 0.90 -5.36
CA ASN A 35 -7.43 1.18 -6.55
C ASN A 35 -6.68 0.80 -7.83
N ARG A 36 -7.42 0.20 -8.77
CA ARG A 36 -6.99 0.06 -10.17
C ARG A 36 -7.81 1.03 -11.01
N PRO A 37 -7.21 2.12 -11.52
CA PRO A 37 -7.97 3.22 -12.11
C PRO A 37 -8.41 2.92 -13.55
N GLY A 38 -9.17 1.82 -13.76
CA GLY A 38 -9.61 1.38 -15.08
C GLY A 38 -10.49 2.40 -15.78
N LEU A 39 -11.51 2.94 -15.14
CA LEU A 39 -12.36 4.01 -15.67
C LEU A 39 -11.70 5.39 -15.57
N PRO A 40 -11.10 5.79 -14.43
CA PRO A 40 -10.44 7.08 -14.32
C PRO A 40 -9.40 7.34 -15.41
N ILE A 41 -8.64 6.32 -15.82
CA ILE A 41 -7.62 6.44 -16.86
C ILE A 41 -8.21 6.73 -18.25
N THR A 42 -9.49 6.43 -18.46
CA THR A 42 -10.22 6.80 -19.69
C THR A 42 -10.79 8.22 -19.64
N GLY A 43 -10.70 8.89 -18.50
CA GLY A 43 -11.21 10.24 -18.26
C GLY A 43 -12.55 10.29 -17.52
N TYR A 44 -13.11 9.15 -17.10
CA TYR A 44 -14.30 9.10 -16.26
C TYR A 44 -13.92 9.10 -14.80
N LEU A 45 -14.12 10.24 -14.11
CA LEU A 45 -13.64 10.48 -12.76
C LEU A 45 -14.74 10.42 -11.69
N GLU A 46 -16.00 10.19 -12.06
CA GLU A 46 -17.05 10.04 -11.07
C GLU A 46 -16.82 8.79 -10.21
N GLY A 47 -16.75 8.99 -8.88
CA GLY A 47 -16.42 7.93 -7.94
C GLY A 47 -14.93 7.50 -7.94
N TYR A 48 -14.04 8.33 -8.45
CA TYR A 48 -12.61 8.04 -8.41
C TYR A 48 -12.09 7.94 -6.97
N ALA A 49 -11.64 6.74 -6.59
CA ALA A 49 -11.07 6.45 -5.27
C ALA A 49 -9.62 6.97 -5.19
N TYR A 50 -9.46 8.29 -5.19
CA TYR A 50 -8.15 8.96 -5.20
C TYR A 50 -7.41 8.86 -3.85
N ASP A 51 -8.13 8.61 -2.76
CA ASP A 51 -7.60 8.43 -1.40
C ASP A 51 -6.82 7.12 -1.21
N ARG A 52 -6.82 6.26 -2.23
CA ARG A 52 -6.16 4.94 -2.23
C ARG A 52 -4.89 4.95 -3.09
N ILE A 53 -3.99 4.02 -2.80
CA ILE A 53 -2.84 3.74 -3.68
C ILE A 53 -3.37 3.30 -5.05
N GLN A 54 -2.88 3.94 -6.12
CA GLN A 54 -3.27 3.65 -7.49
C GLN A 54 -2.31 2.62 -8.10
N ILE A 55 -2.83 1.56 -8.72
CA ILE A 55 -2.03 0.50 -9.33
C ILE A 55 -2.24 0.48 -10.84
N ILE A 56 -1.17 0.71 -11.59
CA ILE A 56 -1.13 0.59 -13.05
C ILE A 56 -0.64 -0.80 -13.41
N GLY A 57 -1.56 -1.61 -13.94
CA GLY A 57 -1.27 -2.94 -14.45
C GLY A 57 -1.05 -2.95 -15.96
N LYS A 58 -0.85 -4.15 -16.53
CA LYS A 58 -0.57 -4.33 -17.96
C LYS A 58 -1.70 -3.79 -18.85
N ILE A 59 -2.95 -3.92 -18.44
CA ILE A 59 -4.11 -3.50 -19.25
C ILE A 59 -4.18 -1.97 -19.27
N GLU A 60 -4.11 -1.32 -18.12
CA GLU A 60 -4.10 0.12 -18.00
C GLU A 60 -2.91 0.72 -18.75
N TRP A 61 -1.74 0.13 -18.59
CA TRP A 61 -0.53 0.54 -19.31
C TRP A 61 -0.66 0.41 -20.83
N SER A 62 -1.16 -0.74 -21.32
CA SER A 62 -1.36 -0.98 -22.75
C SER A 62 -2.32 0.02 -23.36
N TYR A 63 -3.40 0.35 -22.66
CA TYR A 63 -4.34 1.37 -23.09
C TYR A 63 -3.63 2.74 -23.20
N CYS A 64 -2.91 3.16 -22.16
CA CYS A 64 -2.18 4.43 -22.18
C CYS A 64 -1.10 4.47 -23.27
N ASN A 65 -0.41 3.36 -23.52
CA ASN A 65 0.61 3.26 -24.55
C ASN A 65 0.04 3.40 -25.98
N SER A 66 -1.23 3.09 -26.18
CA SER A 66 -1.92 3.26 -27.46
C SER A 66 -2.42 4.68 -27.73
N LEU A 67 -2.39 5.55 -26.70
CA LEU A 67 -2.86 6.92 -26.81
C LEU A 67 -1.77 7.84 -27.39
N ASP A 68 -2.22 8.90 -28.07
CA ASP A 68 -1.35 10.04 -28.39
C ASP A 68 -0.76 10.63 -27.09
N PRO A 69 0.53 11.06 -27.10
CA PRO A 69 1.18 11.58 -25.89
C PRO A 69 0.43 12.74 -25.20
N ASN A 70 -0.21 13.64 -25.97
CA ASN A 70 -0.97 14.76 -25.39
C ASN A 70 -2.26 14.26 -24.71
N VAL A 71 -2.92 13.26 -25.31
CA VAL A 71 -4.11 12.63 -24.71
C VAL A 71 -3.71 11.89 -23.46
N ARG A 72 -2.62 11.13 -23.49
CA ARG A 72 -2.07 10.40 -22.34
C ARG A 72 -1.71 11.35 -21.21
N TYR A 73 -1.04 12.47 -21.51
CA TYR A 73 -0.75 13.54 -20.56
C TYR A 73 -2.03 13.99 -19.83
N THR A 74 -3.07 14.35 -20.59
CA THR A 74 -4.35 14.80 -20.01
C THR A 74 -5.00 13.73 -19.13
N ARG A 75 -4.93 12.44 -19.53
CA ARG A 75 -5.49 11.34 -18.73
C ARG A 75 -4.79 11.18 -17.38
N PHE A 76 -3.46 11.21 -17.38
CA PHE A 76 -2.69 11.16 -16.13
C PHE A 76 -2.82 12.44 -15.31
N GLU A 77 -2.89 13.61 -15.94
CA GLU A 77 -3.11 14.87 -15.24
C GLU A 77 -4.42 14.86 -14.45
N ASN A 78 -5.49 14.38 -15.07
CA ASN A 78 -6.79 14.24 -14.42
C ASN A 78 -6.73 13.40 -13.15
N MET A 79 -5.88 12.36 -13.10
CA MET A 79 -5.72 11.53 -11.91
C MET A 79 -4.73 12.10 -10.90
N LEU A 80 -3.57 12.59 -11.35
CA LEU A 80 -2.48 13.06 -10.49
C LEU A 80 -2.76 14.43 -9.86
N SER A 81 -3.71 15.20 -10.41
CA SER A 81 -4.19 16.45 -9.80
C SER A 81 -4.92 16.20 -8.48
N TYR A 82 -5.51 15.01 -8.28
CA TYR A 82 -6.04 14.59 -6.99
C TYR A 82 -4.90 14.24 -6.01
N PRO A 83 -5.14 14.36 -4.68
CA PRO A 83 -4.12 14.04 -3.67
C PRO A 83 -3.99 12.52 -3.45
N ILE A 84 -3.62 11.80 -4.51
CA ILE A 84 -3.38 10.35 -4.39
C ILE A 84 -2.15 10.10 -3.50
N PRO A 85 -2.15 9.05 -2.66
CA PRO A 85 -0.99 8.70 -1.83
C PRO A 85 0.23 8.33 -2.68
N ALA A 86 0.06 7.44 -3.64
CA ALA A 86 1.08 7.00 -4.58
C ALA A 86 0.46 6.34 -5.82
N MET A 87 1.24 6.26 -6.90
CA MET A 87 0.92 5.45 -8.07
C MET A 87 2.03 4.42 -8.30
N ILE A 88 1.65 3.14 -8.41
CA ILE A 88 2.60 2.02 -8.52
C ILE A 88 2.43 1.34 -9.88
N PHE A 89 3.51 1.28 -10.65
CA PHE A 89 3.60 0.52 -11.90
C PHE A 89 4.07 -0.89 -11.61
N SER A 90 3.24 -1.89 -11.91
CA SER A 90 3.55 -3.31 -11.72
C SER A 90 4.35 -3.90 -12.88
N ARG A 91 4.95 -5.11 -12.72
CA ARG A 91 5.61 -5.88 -13.80
C ARG A 91 6.81 -5.17 -14.45
N ASN A 92 7.49 -4.30 -13.73
CA ASN A 92 8.56 -3.44 -14.30
C ASN A 92 8.11 -2.64 -15.54
N LEU A 93 6.83 -2.33 -15.64
CA LEU A 93 6.32 -1.52 -16.74
C LEU A 93 7.02 -0.16 -16.75
N GLU A 94 7.34 0.31 -17.94
CA GLU A 94 7.99 1.60 -18.13
C GLU A 94 7.05 2.72 -17.68
N VAL A 95 7.58 3.66 -16.92
CA VAL A 95 6.82 4.85 -16.50
C VAL A 95 6.94 5.91 -17.60
N PHE A 96 5.81 6.35 -18.13
CA PHE A 96 5.78 7.35 -19.19
C PHE A 96 6.39 8.67 -18.72
N PRO A 97 7.16 9.36 -19.60
CA PRO A 97 7.76 10.68 -19.27
C PRO A 97 6.74 11.69 -18.75
N GLU A 98 5.53 11.68 -19.32
CA GLU A 98 4.42 12.55 -18.92
C GLU A 98 4.00 12.34 -17.46
N VAL A 99 4.06 11.09 -16.99
CA VAL A 99 3.74 10.75 -15.58
C VAL A 99 4.78 11.34 -14.63
N ILE A 100 6.07 11.28 -15.00
CA ILE A 100 7.16 11.83 -14.18
C ILE A 100 7.05 13.37 -14.13
N GLU A 101 6.76 14.02 -15.25
CA GLU A 101 6.52 15.46 -15.30
C GLU A 101 5.36 15.88 -14.40
N LEU A 102 4.23 15.18 -14.51
CA LEU A 102 3.03 15.45 -13.72
C LEU A 102 3.23 15.13 -12.22
N ALA A 103 3.99 14.09 -11.91
CA ALA A 103 4.35 13.75 -10.54
C ALA A 103 5.11 14.87 -9.85
N LYS A 104 6.06 15.49 -10.56
CA LYS A 104 6.78 16.70 -10.10
C LYS A 104 5.84 17.89 -9.93
N LYS A 105 4.96 18.12 -10.92
CA LYS A 105 4.01 19.24 -10.90
C LYS A 105 3.05 19.19 -9.72
N TYR A 106 2.52 18.00 -9.41
CA TYR A 106 1.49 17.81 -8.38
C TYR A 106 2.05 17.22 -7.06
N ASN A 107 3.35 17.00 -6.97
CA ASN A 107 4.02 16.39 -5.82
C ASN A 107 3.39 15.03 -5.46
N ARG A 108 3.47 14.06 -6.39
CA ARG A 108 2.92 12.70 -6.22
C ARG A 108 4.01 11.66 -6.36
N THR A 109 4.08 10.72 -5.41
CA THR A 109 5.07 9.63 -5.44
C THR A 109 4.73 8.60 -6.50
N ILE A 110 5.71 8.26 -7.34
CA ILE A 110 5.61 7.23 -8.38
C ILE A 110 6.57 6.10 -8.05
N LEU A 111 6.03 4.90 -7.98
CA LEU A 111 6.76 3.68 -7.62
C LEU A 111 6.68 2.66 -8.75
N ARG A 112 7.61 1.70 -8.74
CA ARG A 112 7.61 0.57 -9.64
C ARG A 112 7.96 -0.72 -8.91
N THR A 113 7.50 -1.85 -9.44
CA THR A 113 7.85 -3.19 -8.95
C THR A 113 7.78 -4.22 -10.08
N ASP A 114 8.57 -5.28 -9.97
CA ASP A 114 8.54 -6.44 -10.88
C ASP A 114 7.33 -7.36 -10.64
N ILE A 115 6.67 -7.21 -9.49
CA ILE A 115 5.55 -8.05 -9.07
C ILE A 115 4.38 -7.92 -10.05
N THR A 116 3.71 -9.04 -10.34
CA THR A 116 2.48 -9.04 -11.16
C THR A 116 1.34 -8.32 -10.46
N THR A 117 0.45 -7.67 -11.23
CA THR A 117 -0.60 -6.81 -10.69
C THR A 117 -1.44 -7.49 -9.61
N SER A 118 -1.89 -8.73 -9.83
CA SER A 118 -2.71 -9.46 -8.86
C SER A 118 -1.95 -9.79 -7.57
N LYS A 119 -0.67 -10.19 -7.68
CA LYS A 119 0.17 -10.43 -6.50
C LYS A 119 0.48 -9.14 -5.75
N LEU A 120 0.68 -8.03 -6.47
CA LEU A 120 0.89 -6.71 -5.88
C LEU A 120 -0.33 -6.25 -5.07
N VAL A 121 -1.53 -6.36 -5.64
CA VAL A 121 -2.79 -6.05 -4.95
C VAL A 121 -2.90 -6.85 -3.65
N ASN A 122 -2.71 -8.17 -3.72
CA ASN A 122 -2.77 -9.04 -2.54
C ASN A 122 -1.68 -8.69 -1.51
N LYS A 123 -0.44 -8.41 -1.95
CA LYS A 123 0.67 -8.04 -1.07
C LYS A 123 0.36 -6.75 -0.31
N LEU A 124 -0.15 -5.74 -1.00
CA LEU A 124 -0.53 -4.45 -0.40
C LEU A 124 -1.68 -4.59 0.60
N ILE A 125 -2.76 -5.27 0.21
CA ILE A 125 -3.92 -5.47 1.08
C ILE A 125 -3.50 -6.23 2.34
N ASN A 126 -2.80 -7.37 2.20
CA ASN A 126 -2.35 -8.17 3.35
C ASN A 126 -1.42 -7.37 4.28
N TYR A 127 -0.49 -6.60 3.72
CA TYR A 127 0.40 -5.75 4.51
C TYR A 127 -0.40 -4.68 5.27
N LEU A 128 -1.28 -3.95 4.58
CA LEU A 128 -2.09 -2.90 5.20
C LEU A 128 -3.05 -3.45 6.24
N ASP A 129 -3.72 -4.57 5.97
CA ASP A 129 -4.57 -5.25 6.94
C ASP A 129 -3.79 -5.64 8.20
N PHE A 130 -2.58 -6.16 8.04
CA PHE A 130 -1.72 -6.53 9.18
C PHE A 130 -1.27 -5.31 9.99
N VAL A 131 -0.74 -4.26 9.35
CA VAL A 131 -0.21 -3.09 10.06
C VAL A 131 -1.30 -2.21 10.65
N LEU A 132 -2.49 -2.19 10.05
CA LEU A 132 -3.65 -1.42 10.51
C LEU A 132 -4.52 -2.18 11.52
N ALA A 133 -4.33 -3.50 11.65
CA ALA A 133 -5.09 -4.32 12.59
C ALA A 133 -5.03 -3.77 14.02
N PRO A 134 -6.13 -3.80 14.77
CA PRO A 134 -6.10 -3.50 16.19
C PRO A 134 -5.09 -4.40 16.90
N SER A 135 -4.26 -3.85 17.74
CA SER A 135 -3.27 -4.61 18.51
C SER A 135 -3.43 -4.33 19.99
N MET A 136 -3.33 -5.38 20.80
CA MET A 136 -3.36 -5.31 22.25
C MET A 136 -2.09 -5.98 22.79
N LEU A 137 -1.39 -5.26 23.67
CA LEU A 137 -0.26 -5.85 24.40
C LEU A 137 -0.80 -6.64 25.59
N VAL A 138 -0.46 -7.93 25.63
CA VAL A 138 -0.87 -8.82 26.72
C VAL A 138 0.39 -9.38 27.39
N HIS A 139 0.47 -9.26 28.72
CA HIS A 139 1.49 -9.92 29.50
C HIS A 139 1.04 -11.35 29.87
N GLY A 140 1.72 -12.35 29.33
CA GLY A 140 1.36 -13.74 29.54
C GLY A 140 2.55 -14.68 29.35
N VAL A 141 2.35 -15.95 29.71
CA VAL A 141 3.26 -17.05 29.43
C VAL A 141 2.58 -17.97 28.42
N LEU A 142 3.21 -18.21 27.28
CA LEU A 142 2.72 -19.16 26.29
C LEU A 142 3.40 -20.51 26.51
N VAL A 143 2.62 -21.54 26.68
CA VAL A 143 3.10 -22.94 26.81
C VAL A 143 2.41 -23.83 25.79
N GLU A 144 3.09 -24.87 25.35
CA GLU A 144 2.51 -25.92 24.54
C GLU A 144 2.31 -27.17 25.38
N VAL A 145 1.06 -27.66 25.43
CA VAL A 145 0.69 -28.87 26.18
C VAL A 145 -0.05 -29.78 25.21
N TYR A 146 0.50 -30.98 24.98
CA TYR A 146 -0.06 -31.96 24.02
C TYR A 146 -0.41 -31.42 22.64
N GLY A 147 0.43 -30.49 22.09
CA GLY A 147 0.21 -29.89 20.80
C GLY A 147 -0.80 -28.70 20.78
N LEU A 148 -1.29 -28.31 21.96
CA LEU A 148 -2.16 -27.13 22.11
C LEU A 148 -1.38 -25.96 22.72
N GLY A 149 -1.42 -24.80 22.06
CA GLY A 149 -0.88 -23.56 22.60
C GLY A 149 -1.81 -22.96 23.65
N ILE A 150 -1.34 -22.83 24.89
CA ILE A 150 -2.08 -22.24 26.02
C ILE A 150 -1.41 -20.94 26.40
N LEU A 151 -2.15 -19.82 26.34
CA LEU A 151 -1.69 -18.51 26.81
C LEU A 151 -2.24 -18.21 28.18
N ILE A 152 -1.36 -18.22 29.22
CA ILE A 152 -1.70 -17.91 30.61
C ILE A 152 -1.54 -16.38 30.78
N ILE A 153 -2.65 -15.68 31.03
CA ILE A 153 -2.70 -14.22 31.19
C ILE A 153 -2.95 -13.86 32.64
N GLY A 154 -2.33 -12.80 33.13
CA GLY A 154 -2.57 -12.27 34.47
C GLY A 154 -1.57 -11.17 34.83
N GLU A 155 -1.77 -10.52 35.97
CA GLU A 155 -0.87 -9.48 36.45
C GLU A 155 0.54 -10.04 36.76
N SER A 156 1.52 -9.13 36.85
CA SER A 156 2.89 -9.54 37.22
C SER A 156 2.91 -10.07 38.64
N GLY A 157 3.59 -11.23 38.87
CA GLY A 157 3.76 -11.81 40.20
C GLY A 157 2.64 -12.74 40.66
N VAL A 158 1.62 -13.04 39.84
CA VAL A 158 0.50 -13.96 40.22
C VAL A 158 0.84 -15.45 40.02
N GLY A 159 2.09 -15.82 39.74
CA GLY A 159 2.47 -17.24 39.62
C GLY A 159 2.27 -17.85 38.23
N LYS A 160 2.17 -17.04 37.15
CA LYS A 160 1.99 -17.56 35.79
C LYS A 160 3.10 -18.50 35.33
N SER A 161 4.35 -18.18 35.66
CA SER A 161 5.51 -18.99 35.28
C SER A 161 5.55 -20.30 36.07
N GLU A 162 5.18 -20.30 37.35
CA GLU A 162 5.05 -21.48 38.18
C GLU A 162 3.97 -22.40 37.63
N THR A 163 2.78 -21.86 37.30
CA THR A 163 1.69 -22.64 36.71
C THR A 163 2.09 -23.25 35.37
N ALA A 164 2.86 -22.50 34.54
CA ALA A 164 3.35 -22.97 33.25
C ALA A 164 4.33 -24.16 33.38
N LEU A 165 5.06 -24.27 34.50
CA LEU A 165 6.01 -25.35 34.76
C LEU A 165 5.32 -26.64 35.29
N GLU A 166 4.09 -26.52 35.76
CA GLU A 166 3.29 -27.65 36.27
C GLU A 166 2.38 -28.29 35.22
N LEU A 167 2.26 -27.66 34.00
CA LEU A 167 1.47 -28.16 32.88
C LEU A 167 2.26 -29.08 31.97
#